data_a256c1175f70e2d83998d61beb7d5772
#
_entry.id   a256c1175f70e2d83998d61beb7d5772
#
_cell.length_a   1.000
_cell.length_b   1.000
_cell.length_c   1.000
_cell.angle_alpha   90.00
_cell.angle_beta   90.00
_cell.angle_gamma   90.00
#
_symmetry.space_group_name_H-M   'P 1'
#
loop_
_entity.id
_entity.type
_entity.pdbx_description
1 polymer ?
#
loop_
_entity_poly.entity_id
_entity_poly.type
_entity_poly.pdbx_seq_one_letter_code
_entity_poly.pdbx_strand_id
1 'polypeptide(L)'
;MFDHLDRPEFVALRAAVLRFVDEELRPIERELRLDSEAVWPRDVLRRVWRRSSELGYYTASLPVALGGQGLSIVETCALKADLAASGAALAPHVLGELGGPPRVGNMLKYATPVQLERYFKPVMRGEKSTCFALTEPHSGSDALSIRTSAVEDGDMLVINGTKHYISGAPFADFAIVMCVTDPGATPPQITAVLVDLDLPGVTVEHEYVPMSGQHIDADIRFDNVRVPRENVFGGVGNGFKLGMSRINVNRLLHCPTMLGLAMSAYRASLDYARSRRQFGGPIARFQAIQHMLADMAAALWACESMIAHTASLADAGADLRMAAAACKLFVSERCFEVADKAVQIHGNVGVTRGHPVEQTFRKLRMFRILTGTSEIQRNTIAKAILEPAGTEREA
;
A
#
# COMPACT_ATOMS: atom_id res chain seq x y z
N MET A 1 -7.74 -11.70 -14.46
CA MET A 1 -8.38 -10.69 -13.57
C MET A 1 -8.63 -9.43 -14.39
N PHE A 2 -9.76 -8.79 -14.19
CA PHE A 2 -10.15 -7.59 -14.93
C PHE A 2 -10.09 -7.75 -16.45
N ASP A 3 -10.51 -8.90 -16.97
CA ASP A 3 -10.38 -9.25 -18.40
C ASP A 3 -11.37 -8.48 -19.29
N HIS A 4 -12.31 -7.75 -18.68
CA HIS A 4 -13.23 -6.84 -19.35
C HIS A 4 -12.59 -5.48 -19.71
N LEU A 5 -11.37 -5.20 -19.24
CA LEU A 5 -10.64 -3.97 -19.59
C LEU A 5 -9.88 -4.19 -20.90
N ASP A 6 -10.52 -3.81 -21.99
CA ASP A 6 -10.11 -4.09 -23.38
C ASP A 6 -9.57 -2.89 -24.14
N ARG A 7 -9.41 -1.72 -23.48
CA ARG A 7 -8.77 -0.54 -24.09
C ARG A 7 -7.39 -0.91 -24.64
N PRO A 8 -7.11 -0.78 -25.95
CA PRO A 8 -5.91 -1.34 -26.56
C PRO A 8 -4.60 -0.85 -25.92
N GLU A 9 -4.54 0.45 -25.56
CA GLU A 9 -3.36 1.05 -24.95
C GLU A 9 -3.11 0.47 -23.56
N PHE A 10 -4.16 0.20 -22.78
CA PHE A 10 -4.04 -0.42 -21.47
C PHE A 10 -3.63 -1.89 -21.57
N VAL A 11 -4.19 -2.63 -22.52
CA VAL A 11 -3.80 -4.03 -22.78
C VAL A 11 -2.33 -4.11 -23.16
N ALA A 12 -1.85 -3.21 -24.03
CA ALA A 12 -0.45 -3.13 -24.43
C ALA A 12 0.46 -2.77 -23.25
N LEU A 13 0.07 -1.78 -22.44
CA LEU A 13 0.82 -1.39 -21.23
C LEU A 13 0.90 -2.54 -20.23
N ARG A 14 -0.21 -3.21 -19.94
CA ARG A 14 -0.30 -4.36 -19.04
C ARG A 14 0.67 -5.48 -19.46
N ALA A 15 0.67 -5.82 -20.76
CA ALA A 15 1.59 -6.80 -21.32
C ALA A 15 3.07 -6.34 -21.23
N ALA A 16 3.35 -5.06 -21.49
CA ALA A 16 4.70 -4.52 -21.39
C ALA A 16 5.23 -4.51 -19.97
N VAL A 17 4.40 -4.15 -18.98
CA VAL A 17 4.76 -4.20 -17.55
C VAL A 17 5.07 -5.62 -17.09
N LEU A 18 4.28 -6.61 -17.49
CA LEU A 18 4.54 -8.00 -17.13
C LEU A 18 5.82 -8.54 -17.79
N ARG A 19 6.08 -8.18 -19.07
CA ARG A 19 7.37 -8.49 -19.71
C ARG A 19 8.56 -7.86 -18.97
N PHE A 20 8.44 -6.59 -18.53
CA PHE A 20 9.47 -5.93 -17.74
C PHE A 20 9.77 -6.70 -16.44
N VAL A 21 8.73 -7.20 -15.76
CA VAL A 21 8.91 -8.06 -14.58
C VAL A 21 9.71 -9.32 -14.93
N ASP A 22 9.35 -10.01 -16.02
CA ASP A 22 9.96 -11.29 -16.38
C ASP A 22 11.38 -11.12 -16.96
N GLU A 23 11.59 -10.09 -17.78
CA GLU A 23 12.85 -9.90 -18.53
C GLU A 23 13.90 -9.08 -17.77
N GLU A 24 13.49 -8.10 -16.93
CA GLU A 24 14.42 -7.23 -16.21
C GLU A 24 14.45 -7.52 -14.70
N LEU A 25 13.29 -7.72 -14.02
CA LEU A 25 13.28 -7.84 -12.55
C LEU A 25 13.64 -9.25 -12.06
N ARG A 26 13.05 -10.28 -12.64
CA ARG A 26 13.39 -11.68 -12.25
C ARG A 26 14.87 -12.07 -12.42
N PRO A 27 15.60 -11.60 -13.45
CA PRO A 27 17.05 -11.77 -13.50
C PRO A 27 17.77 -11.15 -12.31
N ILE A 28 17.41 -9.92 -11.91
CA ILE A 28 17.96 -9.24 -10.72
C ILE A 28 17.68 -10.06 -9.44
N GLU A 29 16.43 -10.51 -9.28
CA GLU A 29 16.04 -11.33 -8.12
C GLU A 29 16.86 -12.62 -8.04
N ARG A 30 17.09 -13.30 -9.17
CA ARG A 30 17.89 -14.53 -9.21
C ARG A 30 19.36 -14.28 -8.92
N GLU A 31 19.93 -13.25 -9.55
CA GLU A 31 21.36 -12.90 -9.39
C GLU A 31 21.67 -12.55 -7.93
N LEU A 32 20.82 -11.73 -7.31
CA LEU A 32 21.00 -11.24 -5.95
C LEU A 32 20.32 -12.13 -4.90
N ARG A 33 19.66 -13.21 -5.31
CA ARG A 33 18.89 -14.11 -4.44
C ARG A 33 17.86 -13.36 -3.60
N LEU A 34 17.20 -12.39 -4.21
CA LEU A 34 16.18 -11.59 -3.55
C LEU A 34 14.86 -12.34 -3.61
N ASP A 35 14.24 -12.46 -2.46
CA ASP A 35 12.85 -12.85 -2.32
C ASP A 35 12.10 -11.76 -1.54
N SER A 36 10.85 -12.01 -1.23
CA SER A 36 10.03 -11.04 -0.51
C SER A 36 10.39 -10.87 0.98
N GLU A 37 11.29 -11.70 1.51
CA GLU A 37 11.78 -11.65 2.90
C GLU A 37 13.25 -11.20 2.97
N ALA A 38 13.89 -10.95 1.83
CA ALA A 38 15.24 -10.43 1.78
C ALA A 38 15.28 -8.95 2.23
N VAL A 39 16.43 -8.55 2.77
CA VAL A 39 16.75 -7.12 2.91
C VAL A 39 17.11 -6.59 1.53
N TRP A 40 16.28 -5.72 0.99
CA TRP A 40 16.51 -5.18 -0.36
C TRP A 40 17.56 -4.07 -0.34
N PRO A 41 18.62 -4.19 -1.17
CA PRO A 41 19.61 -3.14 -1.28
C PRO A 41 18.97 -1.84 -1.82
N ARG A 42 19.27 -0.72 -1.19
CA ARG A 42 18.65 0.59 -1.53
C ARG A 42 18.99 1.02 -2.98
N ASP A 43 20.18 0.73 -3.45
CA ASP A 43 20.62 1.00 -4.83
C ASP A 43 19.86 0.16 -5.86
N VAL A 44 19.53 -1.10 -5.54
CA VAL A 44 18.71 -1.97 -6.40
C VAL A 44 17.31 -1.37 -6.54
N LEU A 45 16.68 -0.97 -5.42
CA LEU A 45 15.36 -0.33 -5.47
C LEU A 45 15.40 0.97 -6.29
N ARG A 46 16.43 1.80 -6.10
CA ARG A 46 16.64 3.03 -6.88
C ARG A 46 16.76 2.74 -8.38
N ARG A 47 17.52 1.71 -8.76
CA ARG A 47 17.64 1.29 -10.16
C ARG A 47 16.29 0.89 -10.74
N VAL A 48 15.53 0.07 -10.01
CA VAL A 48 14.20 -0.37 -10.43
C VAL A 48 13.24 0.81 -10.59
N TRP A 49 13.19 1.73 -9.61
CA TRP A 49 12.32 2.91 -9.68
C TRP A 49 12.65 3.84 -10.85
N ARG A 50 13.93 4.14 -11.07
CA ARG A 50 14.37 4.96 -12.21
C ARG A 50 14.02 4.29 -13.53
N ARG A 51 14.36 3.00 -13.66
CA ARG A 51 14.07 2.25 -14.87
C ARG A 51 12.57 2.19 -15.16
N SER A 52 11.75 1.97 -14.15
CA SER A 52 10.30 1.98 -14.26
C SER A 52 9.76 3.38 -14.62
N SER A 53 10.38 4.44 -14.10
CA SER A 53 10.04 5.83 -14.46
C SER A 53 10.39 6.15 -15.91
N GLU A 54 11.57 5.74 -16.40
CA GLU A 54 12.00 5.89 -17.80
C GLU A 54 11.02 5.22 -18.77
N LEU A 55 10.48 4.06 -18.39
CA LEU A 55 9.48 3.31 -19.16
C LEU A 55 8.05 3.86 -19.00
N GLY A 56 7.84 4.87 -18.15
CA GLY A 56 6.54 5.46 -17.87
C GLY A 56 5.62 4.61 -16.98
N TYR A 57 6.11 3.52 -16.38
CA TYR A 57 5.29 2.64 -15.52
C TYR A 57 5.15 3.22 -14.11
N TYR A 58 6.22 3.82 -13.59
CA TYR A 58 6.28 4.34 -12.23
C TYR A 58 5.24 5.43 -11.94
N THR A 59 4.96 6.26 -12.94
CA THR A 59 3.99 7.36 -12.87
C THR A 59 2.68 7.05 -13.58
N ALA A 60 2.45 5.83 -14.05
CA ALA A 60 1.33 5.48 -14.93
C ALA A 60 -0.04 5.92 -14.40
N SER A 61 -0.26 5.84 -13.09
CA SER A 61 -1.51 6.26 -12.43
C SER A 61 -1.67 7.78 -12.26
N LEU A 62 -0.63 8.58 -12.51
CA LEU A 62 -0.70 10.03 -12.39
C LEU A 62 -1.35 10.65 -13.64
N PRO A 63 -1.97 11.85 -13.49
CA PRO A 63 -2.46 12.62 -14.63
C PRO A 63 -1.35 12.91 -15.66
N VAL A 64 -1.72 13.00 -16.93
CA VAL A 64 -0.79 13.33 -18.03
C VAL A 64 -0.06 14.66 -17.77
N ALA A 65 -0.75 15.65 -17.22
CA ALA A 65 -0.15 16.94 -16.84
C ALA A 65 1.00 16.83 -15.81
N LEU A 66 1.10 15.72 -15.09
CA LEU A 66 2.17 15.41 -14.13
C LEU A 66 3.15 14.35 -14.65
N GLY A 67 3.14 14.08 -15.96
CA GLY A 67 4.02 13.09 -16.59
C GLY A 67 3.57 11.62 -16.40
N GLY A 68 2.31 11.40 -16.03
CA GLY A 68 1.69 10.09 -15.97
C GLY A 68 1.03 9.66 -17.28
N GLN A 69 0.45 8.48 -17.28
CA GLN A 69 -0.34 7.96 -18.43
C GLN A 69 -1.85 8.14 -18.22
N GLY A 70 -2.27 8.70 -17.09
CA GLY A 70 -3.68 8.96 -16.79
C GLY A 70 -4.52 7.69 -16.66
N LEU A 71 -3.95 6.61 -16.17
CA LEU A 71 -4.71 5.39 -15.90
C LEU A 71 -5.89 5.71 -14.98
N SER A 72 -7.04 5.13 -15.28
CA SER A 72 -8.16 5.12 -14.35
C SER A 72 -7.81 4.33 -13.08
N ILE A 73 -8.56 4.55 -12.01
CA ILE A 73 -8.37 3.79 -10.77
C ILE A 73 -8.66 2.31 -11.01
N VAL A 74 -9.64 1.97 -11.87
CA VAL A 74 -9.93 0.58 -12.25
C VAL A 74 -8.72 -0.05 -12.95
N GLU A 75 -8.12 0.64 -13.94
CA GLU A 75 -6.93 0.16 -14.65
C GLU A 75 -5.71 0.03 -13.71
N THR A 76 -5.54 1.00 -12.81
CA THR A 76 -4.51 0.94 -11.76
C THR A 76 -4.69 -0.28 -10.85
N CYS A 77 -5.93 -0.58 -10.44
CA CYS A 77 -6.25 -1.78 -9.66
C CYS A 77 -5.93 -3.08 -10.41
N ALA A 78 -6.28 -3.15 -11.71
CA ALA A 78 -5.98 -4.30 -12.53
C ALA A 78 -4.47 -4.56 -12.62
N LEU A 79 -3.69 -3.53 -12.92
CA LEU A 79 -2.23 -3.62 -13.04
C LEU A 79 -1.56 -4.03 -11.72
N LYS A 80 -2.03 -3.48 -10.59
CA LYS A 80 -1.55 -3.87 -9.24
C LYS A 80 -1.86 -5.33 -8.92
N ALA A 81 -3.05 -5.81 -9.28
CA ALA A 81 -3.42 -7.20 -9.07
C ALA A 81 -2.53 -8.16 -9.87
N ASP A 82 -2.22 -7.82 -11.13
CA ASP A 82 -1.32 -8.63 -11.95
C ASP A 82 0.11 -8.64 -11.42
N LEU A 83 0.65 -7.47 -11.04
CA LEU A 83 1.97 -7.38 -10.43
C LEU A 83 2.06 -8.23 -9.15
N ALA A 84 1.06 -8.18 -8.29
CA ALA A 84 1.03 -9.00 -7.09
C ALA A 84 0.88 -10.50 -7.40
N ALA A 85 0.10 -10.85 -8.43
CA ALA A 85 -0.09 -12.23 -8.88
C ALA A 85 1.14 -12.82 -9.58
N SER A 86 2.07 -11.98 -10.07
CA SER A 86 3.32 -12.42 -10.69
C SER A 86 4.22 -13.19 -9.72
N GLY A 87 4.11 -12.90 -8.41
CA GLY A 87 4.94 -13.48 -7.37
C GLY A 87 6.38 -12.98 -7.36
N ALA A 88 6.76 -12.04 -8.23
CA ALA A 88 8.08 -11.43 -8.22
C ALA A 88 8.22 -10.47 -7.03
N ALA A 89 9.34 -10.55 -6.32
CA ALA A 89 9.59 -9.76 -5.11
C ALA A 89 9.68 -8.26 -5.40
N LEU A 90 10.27 -7.88 -6.54
CA LEU A 90 10.44 -6.51 -6.98
C LEU A 90 9.23 -5.94 -7.74
N ALA A 91 8.23 -6.76 -8.10
CA ALA A 91 7.06 -6.32 -8.86
C ALA A 91 6.29 -5.13 -8.22
N PRO A 92 6.10 -5.03 -6.90
CA PRO A 92 5.44 -3.87 -6.27
C PRO A 92 6.16 -2.54 -6.53
N HIS A 93 7.47 -2.59 -6.78
CA HIS A 93 8.30 -1.41 -7.02
C HIS A 93 8.11 -0.80 -8.41
N VAL A 94 7.55 -1.55 -9.37
CA VAL A 94 7.23 -1.06 -10.71
C VAL A 94 6.29 0.16 -10.66
N LEU A 95 5.32 0.13 -9.76
CA LEU A 95 4.41 1.26 -9.52
C LEU A 95 4.80 2.12 -8.31
N GLY A 96 5.95 1.85 -7.69
CA GLY A 96 6.42 2.63 -6.54
C GLY A 96 5.61 2.46 -5.25
N GLU A 97 5.11 1.26 -4.95
CA GLU A 97 4.26 1.03 -3.78
C GLU A 97 4.93 1.40 -2.44
N LEU A 98 6.25 1.36 -2.38
CA LEU A 98 7.01 1.67 -1.16
C LEU A 98 7.50 3.13 -1.10
N GLY A 99 6.62 4.10 -1.36
CA GLY A 99 6.97 5.52 -1.22
C GLY A 99 7.09 6.27 -2.53
N GLY A 100 6.61 5.67 -3.63
CA GLY A 100 6.55 6.27 -4.94
C GLY A 100 5.23 7.00 -5.24
N PRO A 101 5.00 7.34 -6.52
CA PRO A 101 3.89 8.18 -6.98
C PRO A 101 2.50 7.77 -6.52
N PRO A 102 2.09 6.49 -6.50
CA PRO A 102 0.75 6.12 -6.05
C PRO A 102 0.48 6.47 -4.57
N ARG A 103 1.55 6.56 -3.76
CA ARG A 103 1.43 6.89 -2.34
C ARG A 103 1.22 8.38 -2.08
N VAL A 104 1.59 9.22 -3.02
CA VAL A 104 1.51 10.69 -2.88
C VAL A 104 0.54 11.33 -3.88
N GLY A 105 0.09 10.61 -4.90
CA GLY A 105 -0.63 11.15 -6.06
C GLY A 105 -1.80 12.07 -5.72
N ASN A 106 -2.71 11.65 -4.85
CA ASN A 106 -3.85 12.46 -4.44
C ASN A 106 -3.50 13.63 -3.51
N MET A 107 -2.28 13.65 -2.96
CA MET A 107 -1.78 14.75 -2.12
C MET A 107 -1.03 15.82 -2.91
N LEU A 108 -0.59 15.53 -4.14
CA LEU A 108 0.21 16.47 -4.96
C LEU A 108 -0.47 17.82 -5.17
N LYS A 109 -1.81 17.85 -5.19
CA LYS A 109 -2.61 19.08 -5.30
C LYS A 109 -2.46 20.04 -4.12
N TYR A 110 -1.90 19.57 -3.00
CA TYR A 110 -1.64 20.40 -1.80
C TYR A 110 -0.21 20.94 -1.75
N ALA A 111 0.65 20.48 -2.67
CA ALA A 111 2.05 20.93 -2.73
C ALA A 111 2.15 22.34 -3.30
N THR A 112 2.97 23.17 -2.67
CA THR A 112 3.40 24.44 -3.29
C THR A 112 4.32 24.15 -4.49
N PRO A 113 4.53 25.08 -5.42
CA PRO A 113 5.48 24.91 -6.53
C PRO A 113 6.89 24.53 -6.04
N VAL A 114 7.35 25.11 -4.96
CA VAL A 114 8.68 24.82 -4.37
C VAL A 114 8.73 23.40 -3.82
N GLN A 115 7.69 22.97 -3.09
CA GLN A 115 7.58 21.60 -2.56
C GLN A 115 7.48 20.57 -3.68
N LEU A 116 6.74 20.89 -4.76
CA LEU A 116 6.63 20.01 -5.91
C LEU A 116 8.00 19.77 -6.56
N GLU A 117 8.79 20.82 -6.78
CA GLU A 117 10.13 20.71 -7.38
C GLU A 117 11.11 19.97 -6.45
N ARG A 118 11.15 20.32 -5.18
CA ARG A 118 12.15 19.82 -4.24
C ARG A 118 11.91 18.37 -3.79
N TYR A 119 10.65 18.01 -3.59
CA TYR A 119 10.28 16.73 -2.97
C TYR A 119 9.60 15.77 -3.98
N PHE A 120 8.54 16.22 -4.66
CA PHE A 120 7.66 15.28 -5.35
C PHE A 120 8.11 14.96 -6.77
N LYS A 121 8.65 15.89 -7.54
CA LYS A 121 9.20 15.58 -8.87
C LYS A 121 10.37 14.59 -8.82
N PRO A 122 11.32 14.69 -7.86
CA PRO A 122 12.32 13.63 -7.67
C PRO A 122 11.72 12.26 -7.31
N VAL A 123 10.61 12.21 -6.56
CA VAL A 123 9.88 10.95 -6.33
C VAL A 123 9.32 10.40 -7.65
N MET A 124 8.70 11.25 -8.48
CA MET A 124 8.15 10.81 -9.78
C MET A 124 9.24 10.25 -10.72
N ARG A 125 10.46 10.76 -10.64
CA ARG A 125 11.61 10.26 -11.41
C ARG A 125 12.33 9.06 -10.80
N GLY A 126 11.83 8.53 -9.66
CA GLY A 126 12.48 7.43 -8.94
C GLY A 126 13.84 7.80 -8.32
N GLU A 127 14.14 9.10 -8.18
CA GLU A 127 15.36 9.62 -7.59
C GLU A 127 15.28 9.71 -6.06
N LYS A 128 14.09 10.00 -5.54
CA LYS A 128 13.75 10.03 -4.11
C LYS A 128 12.58 9.12 -3.80
N SER A 129 12.47 8.75 -2.53
CA SER A 129 11.29 8.09 -1.99
C SER A 129 10.83 8.77 -0.72
N THR A 130 9.57 8.57 -0.34
CA THR A 130 8.98 9.17 0.83
C THR A 130 8.26 8.15 1.69
N CYS A 131 8.14 8.42 2.97
CA CYS A 131 7.25 7.68 3.87
C CYS A 131 6.21 8.61 4.50
N PHE A 132 5.13 8.00 5.01
CA PHE A 132 4.05 8.72 5.68
C PHE A 132 4.06 8.37 7.17
N ALA A 133 4.44 9.33 7.99
CA ALA A 133 4.74 9.15 9.40
C ALA A 133 3.58 9.68 10.28
N LEU A 134 2.61 8.80 10.57
CA LEU A 134 1.43 9.11 11.40
C LEU A 134 1.46 8.36 12.72
N THR A 135 1.52 7.03 12.69
CA THR A 135 1.43 6.14 13.85
C THR A 135 2.53 6.41 14.88
N GLU A 136 2.20 6.31 16.15
CA GLU A 136 3.13 6.48 17.27
C GLU A 136 3.02 5.30 18.24
N PRO A 137 4.00 5.08 19.15
CA PRO A 137 3.96 3.93 20.06
C PRO A 137 2.67 3.78 20.89
N HIS A 138 1.99 4.90 21.18
CA HIS A 138 0.75 4.95 21.94
C HIS A 138 -0.50 5.26 21.11
N SER A 139 -0.36 5.52 19.80
CA SER A 139 -1.45 5.96 18.92
C SER A 139 -1.39 5.24 17.58
N GLY A 140 -2.28 4.28 17.37
CA GLY A 140 -2.45 3.55 16.11
C GLY A 140 -3.83 3.79 15.50
N SER A 141 -4.85 3.05 15.95
CA SER A 141 -6.23 3.22 15.49
C SER A 141 -6.84 4.56 15.88
N ASP A 142 -6.44 5.12 17.02
CA ASP A 142 -6.76 6.48 17.44
C ASP A 142 -5.74 7.47 16.89
N ALA A 143 -5.91 7.82 15.62
CA ALA A 143 -4.97 8.69 14.89
C ALA A 143 -5.01 10.18 15.35
N LEU A 144 -6.00 10.57 16.15
CA LEU A 144 -6.07 11.92 16.73
C LEU A 144 -5.25 12.06 18.01
N SER A 145 -4.87 10.95 18.65
CA SER A 145 -4.10 10.93 19.90
C SER A 145 -2.58 11.00 19.71
N ILE A 146 -2.10 11.40 18.53
CA ILE A 146 -0.66 11.60 18.29
C ILE A 146 -0.12 12.75 19.17
N ARG A 147 1.18 12.68 19.49
CA ARG A 147 1.86 13.63 20.38
C ARG A 147 3.13 14.25 19.78
N THR A 148 3.63 13.72 18.66
CA THR A 148 4.74 14.37 17.95
C THR A 148 4.37 15.80 17.69
N SER A 149 5.14 16.74 18.23
CA SER A 149 4.87 18.18 18.18
C SER A 149 5.69 18.87 17.09
N ALA A 150 5.17 19.97 16.57
CA ALA A 150 5.91 20.94 15.78
C ALA A 150 5.62 22.34 16.33
N VAL A 151 6.61 22.93 17.03
CA VAL A 151 6.50 24.21 17.70
C VAL A 151 7.18 25.27 16.86
N GLU A 152 6.54 26.43 16.68
CA GLU A 152 7.11 27.57 15.97
C GLU A 152 8.26 28.20 16.75
N ASP A 153 9.38 28.47 16.06
CA ASP A 153 10.55 29.18 16.56
C ASP A 153 11.07 30.11 15.44
N GLY A 154 10.53 31.30 15.37
CA GLY A 154 10.75 32.25 14.27
C GLY A 154 10.24 31.69 12.94
N ASP A 155 11.13 31.63 11.94
CA ASP A 155 10.82 31.09 10.62
C ASP A 155 10.97 29.56 10.53
N MET A 156 11.22 28.91 11.67
CA MET A 156 11.42 27.47 11.77
C MET A 156 10.30 26.81 12.56
N LEU A 157 10.16 25.49 12.32
CA LEU A 157 9.42 24.58 13.19
C LEU A 157 10.41 23.65 13.88
N VAL A 158 10.26 23.45 15.18
CA VAL A 158 11.03 22.48 15.98
C VAL A 158 10.17 21.26 16.23
N ILE A 159 10.60 20.11 15.69
CA ILE A 159 9.85 18.86 15.75
C ILE A 159 10.44 17.94 16.82
N ASN A 160 9.58 17.43 17.71
CA ASN A 160 9.93 16.46 18.74
C ASN A 160 8.91 15.34 18.80
N GLY A 161 9.38 14.08 18.88
CA GLY A 161 8.52 12.90 19.02
C GLY A 161 9.08 11.66 18.35
N THR A 162 8.26 10.61 18.32
CA THR A 162 8.63 9.32 17.69
C THR A 162 7.45 8.78 16.89
N LYS A 163 7.74 8.40 15.66
CA LYS A 163 6.81 7.69 14.77
C LYS A 163 7.16 6.21 14.73
N HIS A 164 6.13 5.35 14.70
CA HIS A 164 6.24 3.92 14.94
C HIS A 164 5.70 3.11 13.76
N TYR A 165 6.34 1.99 13.41
CA TYR A 165 5.96 1.13 12.27
C TYR A 165 5.79 1.89 10.95
N ILE A 166 6.74 2.74 10.59
CA ILE A 166 6.64 3.55 9.38
C ILE A 166 7.16 2.79 8.18
N SER A 167 6.22 2.33 7.34
CA SER A 167 6.54 1.60 6.11
C SER A 167 7.26 2.50 5.11
N GLY A 168 8.39 2.03 4.61
CA GLY A 168 9.26 2.73 3.70
C GLY A 168 10.33 3.59 4.38
N ALA A 169 10.29 3.78 5.70
CA ALA A 169 11.27 4.58 6.42
C ALA A 169 12.73 4.16 6.17
N PRO A 170 13.09 2.85 6.12
CA PRO A 170 14.45 2.43 5.82
C PRO A 170 15.00 2.91 4.47
N PHE A 171 14.11 3.25 3.53
CA PHE A 171 14.45 3.62 2.15
C PHE A 171 14.15 5.08 1.81
N ALA A 172 13.38 5.78 2.67
CA ALA A 172 12.91 7.13 2.41
C ALA A 172 14.04 8.17 2.49
N ASP A 173 13.92 9.22 1.68
CA ASP A 173 14.78 10.41 1.74
C ASP A 173 14.14 11.50 2.57
N PHE A 174 12.80 11.54 2.59
CA PHE A 174 12.05 12.45 3.44
C PHE A 174 10.75 11.79 3.92
N ALA A 175 10.19 12.31 4.98
CA ALA A 175 8.92 11.88 5.55
C ALA A 175 7.86 12.98 5.46
N ILE A 176 6.60 12.58 5.26
CA ILE A 176 5.44 13.41 5.52
C ILE A 176 5.01 13.14 6.96
N VAL A 177 5.39 14.01 7.88
CA VAL A 177 5.23 13.83 9.33
C VAL A 177 3.98 14.52 9.81
N MET A 178 3.08 13.80 10.48
CA MET A 178 1.91 14.35 11.15
C MET A 178 2.30 14.85 12.53
N CYS A 179 2.19 16.16 12.76
CA CYS A 179 2.57 16.82 14.00
C CYS A 179 1.41 17.58 14.63
N VAL A 180 1.35 17.60 15.96
CA VAL A 180 0.48 18.49 16.71
C VAL A 180 1.10 19.89 16.72
N THR A 181 0.39 20.88 16.21
CA THR A 181 0.81 22.30 16.20
C THR A 181 0.04 23.15 17.20
N ASP A 182 -1.16 22.72 17.61
CA ASP A 182 -1.91 23.30 18.73
C ASP A 182 -2.53 22.16 19.56
N PRO A 183 -1.92 21.83 20.71
CA PRO A 183 -2.46 20.82 21.62
C PRO A 183 -3.67 21.30 22.41
N GLY A 184 -3.92 22.62 22.48
CA GLY A 184 -5.08 23.20 23.21
C GLY A 184 -6.38 23.17 22.43
N ALA A 185 -6.31 22.98 21.11
CA ALA A 185 -7.49 22.83 20.28
C ALA A 185 -8.22 21.50 20.56
N THR A 186 -9.55 21.50 20.35
CA THR A 186 -10.38 20.28 20.50
C THR A 186 -11.17 20.03 19.21
N PRO A 187 -10.82 19.00 18.40
CA PRO A 187 -9.67 18.09 18.55
C PRO A 187 -8.33 18.82 18.39
N PRO A 188 -7.19 18.19 18.80
CA PRO A 188 -5.86 18.77 18.61
C PRO A 188 -5.60 19.14 17.15
N GLN A 189 -4.98 20.29 16.93
CA GLN A 189 -4.64 20.73 15.58
C GLN A 189 -3.47 19.94 15.03
N ILE A 190 -3.68 19.18 13.96
CA ILE A 190 -2.67 18.36 13.31
C ILE A 190 -2.25 19.01 11.99
N THR A 191 -0.94 19.16 11.82
CA THR A 191 -0.30 19.70 10.61
C THR A 191 0.62 18.65 9.99
N ALA A 192 0.63 18.54 8.67
CA ALA A 192 1.60 17.73 7.95
C ALA A 192 2.85 18.57 7.66
N VAL A 193 4.03 18.01 7.92
CA VAL A 193 5.32 18.67 7.68
C VAL A 193 6.24 17.77 6.86
N LEU A 194 6.89 18.32 5.82
CA LEU A 194 7.89 17.62 5.03
C LEU A 194 9.25 17.70 5.75
N VAL A 195 9.81 16.54 6.09
CA VAL A 195 11.06 16.46 6.87
C VAL A 195 12.06 15.58 6.13
N ASP A 196 13.19 16.15 5.70
CA ASP A 196 14.29 15.37 5.14
C ASP A 196 14.88 14.48 6.25
N LEU A 197 15.11 13.19 5.96
CA LEU A 197 15.52 12.22 6.98
C LEU A 197 17.02 12.24 7.29
N ASP A 198 17.80 13.05 6.58
CA ASP A 198 19.22 13.29 6.83
C ASP A 198 19.49 14.52 7.72
N LEU A 199 18.43 15.19 8.19
CA LEU A 199 18.58 16.36 9.08
C LEU A 199 19.13 15.96 10.47
N PRO A 200 19.93 16.83 11.09
CA PRO A 200 20.34 16.65 12.49
C PRO A 200 19.14 16.45 13.41
N GLY A 201 19.23 15.46 14.30
CA GLY A 201 18.16 15.09 15.22
C GLY A 201 17.14 14.09 14.68
N VAL A 202 17.19 13.73 13.39
CA VAL A 202 16.39 12.63 12.83
C VAL A 202 17.18 11.33 12.97
N THR A 203 16.52 10.29 13.49
CA THR A 203 17.07 8.94 13.55
C THR A 203 16.03 7.94 13.07
N VAL A 204 16.39 7.14 12.06
CA VAL A 204 15.61 5.96 11.65
C VAL A 204 16.19 4.77 12.41
N GLU A 205 15.39 4.14 13.26
CA GLU A 205 15.84 3.10 14.18
C GLU A 205 14.80 1.98 14.31
N HIS A 206 15.18 0.88 14.98
CA HIS A 206 14.30 -0.26 15.26
C HIS A 206 13.57 -0.77 14.02
N GLU A 207 14.34 -1.28 13.05
CA GLU A 207 13.74 -1.97 11.90
C GLU A 207 12.96 -3.19 12.36
N TYR A 208 11.69 -3.26 11.95
CA TYR A 208 10.80 -4.36 12.27
C TYR A 208 10.77 -5.37 11.15
N VAL A 209 10.76 -6.65 11.50
CA VAL A 209 10.44 -7.73 10.58
C VAL A 209 9.02 -8.20 10.89
N PRO A 210 8.01 -7.68 10.21
CA PRO A 210 6.63 -8.09 10.43
C PRO A 210 6.41 -9.54 10.01
N MET A 211 5.21 -10.07 10.29
CA MET A 211 4.83 -11.44 9.92
C MET A 211 5.04 -11.75 8.43
N SER A 212 4.97 -10.74 7.55
CA SER A 212 5.26 -10.90 6.11
C SER A 212 6.72 -11.27 5.82
N GLY A 213 7.63 -11.07 6.77
CA GLY A 213 9.07 -11.22 6.57
C GLY A 213 9.75 -10.01 5.92
N GLN A 214 9.02 -8.98 5.52
CA GLN A 214 9.58 -7.83 4.79
C GLN A 214 10.31 -6.87 5.74
N HIS A 215 11.47 -6.36 5.31
CA HIS A 215 12.28 -5.38 6.03
C HIS A 215 11.98 -3.95 5.55
N ILE A 216 10.75 -3.49 5.79
CA ILE A 216 10.26 -2.21 5.25
C ILE A 216 9.74 -1.22 6.29
N ASP A 217 9.61 -1.64 7.54
CA ASP A 217 9.04 -0.83 8.61
C ASP A 217 10.11 -0.46 9.63
N ALA A 218 10.14 0.80 10.06
CA ALA A 218 11.04 1.29 11.10
C ALA A 218 10.40 2.39 11.93
N ASP A 219 11.02 2.72 13.05
CA ASP A 219 10.72 3.91 13.83
C ASP A 219 11.48 5.12 13.28
N ILE A 220 10.90 6.30 13.44
CA ILE A 220 11.57 7.57 13.16
C ILE A 220 11.48 8.44 14.40
N ARG A 221 12.62 8.73 15.01
CA ARG A 221 12.73 9.63 16.15
C ARG A 221 13.16 11.03 15.69
N PHE A 222 12.50 12.02 16.22
CA PHE A 222 12.77 13.44 16.02
C PHE A 222 13.17 14.06 17.37
N ASP A 223 14.36 14.62 17.45
CA ASP A 223 14.93 15.28 18.63
C ASP A 223 15.39 16.68 18.26
N ASN A 224 14.57 17.68 18.58
CA ASN A 224 14.79 19.09 18.26
C ASN A 224 15.08 19.32 16.76
N VAL A 225 14.40 18.61 15.87
CA VAL A 225 14.58 18.72 14.42
C VAL A 225 14.02 20.05 13.93
N ARG A 226 14.88 20.85 13.33
CA ARG A 226 14.53 22.18 12.82
C ARG A 226 14.27 22.14 11.32
N VAL A 227 13.08 22.54 10.91
CA VAL A 227 12.69 22.63 9.49
C VAL A 227 12.10 24.02 9.19
N PRO A 228 12.29 24.55 7.99
CA PRO A 228 11.65 25.81 7.59
C PRO A 228 10.12 25.72 7.65
N ARG A 229 9.46 26.80 8.04
CA ARG A 229 7.99 26.88 8.06
C ARG A 229 7.35 26.60 6.69
N GLU A 230 8.09 26.88 5.60
CA GLU A 230 7.66 26.55 4.23
C GLU A 230 7.53 25.04 3.97
N ASN A 231 8.03 24.18 4.86
CA ASN A 231 7.86 22.73 4.80
C ASN A 231 6.47 22.26 5.31
N VAL A 232 5.63 23.18 5.82
CA VAL A 232 4.21 22.84 6.10
C VAL A 232 3.52 22.42 4.83
N PHE A 233 2.94 21.24 4.85
CA PHE A 233 2.34 20.62 3.68
C PHE A 233 0.81 20.68 3.75
N GLY A 234 0.17 21.34 2.78
CA GLY A 234 -1.29 21.48 2.71
C GLY A 234 -1.89 22.49 3.69
N GLY A 235 -1.04 23.28 4.39
CA GLY A 235 -1.46 24.33 5.33
C GLY A 235 -1.54 23.86 6.79
N VAL A 236 -1.37 24.82 7.70
CA VAL A 236 -1.43 24.58 9.15
C VAL A 236 -2.85 24.09 9.52
N GLY A 237 -2.92 23.06 10.37
CA GLY A 237 -4.17 22.46 10.84
C GLY A 237 -4.88 21.51 9.86
N ASN A 238 -4.42 21.42 8.63
CA ASN A 238 -5.03 20.56 7.60
C ASN A 238 -4.46 19.14 7.53
N GLY A 239 -3.49 18.80 8.36
CA GLY A 239 -2.78 17.53 8.29
C GLY A 239 -3.69 16.32 8.44
N PHE A 240 -4.63 16.35 9.38
CA PHE A 240 -5.56 15.22 9.57
C PHE A 240 -6.46 15.00 8.35
N LYS A 241 -7.04 16.06 7.77
CA LYS A 241 -7.87 15.99 6.56
C LYS A 241 -7.07 15.44 5.38
N LEU A 242 -5.83 15.92 5.18
CA LEU A 242 -4.91 15.45 4.15
C LEU A 242 -4.59 13.97 4.36
N GLY A 243 -4.25 13.57 5.59
CA GLY A 243 -3.96 12.18 5.94
C GLY A 243 -5.14 11.26 5.68
N MET A 244 -6.36 11.66 6.07
CA MET A 244 -7.57 10.85 5.86
C MET A 244 -7.91 10.72 4.38
N SER A 245 -7.77 11.77 3.57
CA SER A 245 -7.99 11.69 2.12
C SER A 245 -7.06 10.66 1.46
N ARG A 246 -5.78 10.64 1.88
CA ARG A 246 -4.80 9.65 1.43
C ARG A 246 -5.18 8.23 1.89
N ILE A 247 -5.55 8.07 3.16
CA ILE A 247 -5.88 6.75 3.74
C ILE A 247 -7.10 6.15 3.03
N ASN A 248 -8.14 6.93 2.72
CA ASN A 248 -9.32 6.44 2.04
C ASN A 248 -9.01 5.87 0.65
N VAL A 249 -8.18 6.56 -0.14
CA VAL A 249 -7.72 6.05 -1.44
C VAL A 249 -6.85 4.80 -1.27
N ASN A 250 -5.93 4.80 -0.30
CA ASN A 250 -5.06 3.66 -0.07
C ASN A 250 -5.80 2.42 0.44
N ARG A 251 -6.92 2.56 1.15
CA ARG A 251 -7.79 1.43 1.51
C ARG A 251 -8.19 0.64 0.27
N LEU A 252 -8.65 1.34 -0.77
CA LEU A 252 -8.98 0.71 -2.05
C LEU A 252 -7.72 0.16 -2.74
N LEU A 253 -6.65 0.94 -2.85
CA LEU A 253 -5.44 0.54 -3.59
C LEU A 253 -4.64 -0.61 -2.97
N HIS A 254 -4.91 -1.00 -1.72
CA HIS A 254 -4.38 -2.25 -1.15
C HIS A 254 -5.18 -3.49 -1.57
N CYS A 255 -6.45 -3.33 -1.93
CA CYS A 255 -7.32 -4.46 -2.27
C CYS A 255 -6.82 -5.27 -3.48
N PRO A 256 -6.40 -4.66 -4.60
CA PRO A 256 -5.88 -5.43 -5.74
C PRO A 256 -4.58 -6.19 -5.42
N THR A 257 -3.71 -5.66 -4.55
CA THR A 257 -2.52 -6.39 -4.08
C THR A 257 -2.94 -7.66 -3.31
N MET A 258 -3.92 -7.57 -2.42
CA MET A 258 -4.47 -8.74 -1.71
C MET A 258 -5.08 -9.75 -2.68
N LEU A 259 -5.85 -9.29 -3.66
CA LEU A 259 -6.46 -10.13 -4.68
C LEU A 259 -5.39 -10.87 -5.50
N GLY A 260 -4.35 -10.18 -5.96
CA GLY A 260 -3.27 -10.79 -6.73
C GLY A 260 -2.50 -11.86 -5.96
N LEU A 261 -2.16 -11.58 -4.68
CA LEU A 261 -1.53 -12.56 -3.79
C LEU A 261 -2.42 -13.80 -3.58
N ALA A 262 -3.70 -13.60 -3.32
CA ALA A 262 -4.66 -14.70 -3.14
C ALA A 262 -4.85 -15.51 -4.43
N MET A 263 -4.87 -14.86 -5.60
CA MET A 263 -4.93 -15.51 -6.90
C MET A 263 -3.70 -16.38 -7.17
N SER A 264 -2.51 -15.92 -6.79
CA SER A 264 -1.27 -16.71 -6.89
C SER A 264 -1.36 -17.98 -6.04
N ALA A 265 -1.83 -17.88 -4.80
CA ALA A 265 -2.05 -19.02 -3.92
C ALA A 265 -3.11 -19.99 -4.45
N TYR A 266 -4.19 -19.47 -5.04
CA TYR A 266 -5.24 -20.27 -5.68
C TYR A 266 -4.70 -21.07 -6.88
N ARG A 267 -3.93 -20.42 -7.78
CA ARG A 267 -3.30 -21.08 -8.93
C ARG A 267 -2.36 -22.19 -8.47
N ALA A 268 -1.51 -21.91 -7.49
CA ALA A 268 -0.64 -22.93 -6.90
C ALA A 268 -1.43 -24.12 -6.34
N SER A 269 -2.58 -23.85 -5.70
CA SER A 269 -3.44 -24.90 -5.15
C SER A 269 -4.10 -25.76 -6.23
N LEU A 270 -4.50 -25.18 -7.37
CA LEU A 270 -5.02 -25.91 -8.52
C LEU A 270 -3.96 -26.87 -9.08
N ASP A 271 -2.73 -26.37 -9.28
CA ASP A 271 -1.63 -27.17 -9.84
C ASP A 271 -1.20 -28.29 -8.89
N TYR A 272 -1.13 -27.97 -7.59
CA TYR A 272 -0.82 -28.97 -6.56
C TYR A 272 -1.91 -30.02 -6.47
N ALA A 273 -3.19 -29.65 -6.46
CA ALA A 273 -4.29 -30.61 -6.41
C ALA A 273 -4.32 -31.57 -7.60
N ARG A 274 -3.94 -31.11 -8.80
CA ARG A 274 -3.84 -31.92 -10.02
C ARG A 274 -2.64 -32.85 -10.02
N SER A 275 -1.51 -32.42 -9.47
CA SER A 275 -0.25 -33.15 -9.48
C SER A 275 -0.06 -34.09 -8.28
N ARG A 276 -0.45 -33.65 -7.07
CA ARG A 276 -0.26 -34.41 -5.83
C ARG A 276 -1.15 -35.66 -5.82
N ARG A 277 -0.54 -36.80 -5.62
CA ARG A 277 -1.24 -38.10 -5.60
C ARG A 277 -1.30 -38.66 -4.18
N GLN A 278 -2.50 -39.08 -3.76
CA GLN A 278 -2.75 -39.85 -2.53
C GLN A 278 -3.92 -40.82 -2.77
N PHE A 279 -3.94 -41.91 -2.01
CA PHE A 279 -4.96 -42.95 -2.13
C PHE A 279 -5.19 -43.43 -3.58
N GLY A 280 -4.10 -43.56 -4.35
CA GLY A 280 -4.12 -44.10 -5.70
C GLY A 280 -4.48 -43.10 -6.83
N GLY A 281 -4.63 -41.78 -6.54
CA GLY A 281 -4.94 -40.77 -7.58
C GLY A 281 -4.61 -39.34 -7.17
N PRO A 282 -4.83 -38.35 -8.07
CA PRO A 282 -4.64 -36.94 -7.72
C PRO A 282 -5.65 -36.52 -6.65
N ILE A 283 -5.22 -35.64 -5.73
CA ILE A 283 -6.11 -35.18 -4.64
C ILE A 283 -7.29 -34.35 -5.17
N ALA A 284 -7.20 -33.80 -6.37
CA ALA A 284 -8.29 -33.09 -7.06
C ALA A 284 -9.56 -33.92 -7.23
N ARG A 285 -9.50 -35.27 -7.11
CA ARG A 285 -10.69 -36.15 -7.19
C ARG A 285 -11.55 -36.13 -5.93
N PHE A 286 -11.04 -35.63 -4.80
CA PHE A 286 -11.79 -35.61 -3.55
C PHE A 286 -12.69 -34.38 -3.47
N GLN A 287 -13.97 -34.57 -3.14
CA GLN A 287 -14.95 -33.49 -3.04
C GLN A 287 -14.52 -32.40 -2.05
N ALA A 288 -13.90 -32.77 -0.92
CA ALA A 288 -13.40 -31.80 0.04
C ALA A 288 -12.40 -30.80 -0.59
N ILE A 289 -11.51 -31.28 -1.48
CA ILE A 289 -10.57 -30.41 -2.22
C ILE A 289 -11.32 -29.58 -3.26
N GLN A 290 -12.27 -30.20 -4.00
CA GLN A 290 -13.08 -29.50 -5.01
C GLN A 290 -13.89 -28.36 -4.38
N HIS A 291 -14.51 -28.61 -3.21
CA HIS A 291 -15.29 -27.59 -2.50
C HIS A 291 -14.40 -26.43 -2.03
N MET A 292 -13.22 -26.71 -1.46
CA MET A 292 -12.26 -25.65 -1.11
C MET A 292 -11.87 -24.81 -2.32
N LEU A 293 -11.53 -25.43 -3.45
CA LEU A 293 -11.17 -24.71 -4.68
C LEU A 293 -12.35 -23.91 -5.25
N ALA A 294 -13.58 -24.42 -5.19
CA ALA A 294 -14.78 -23.71 -5.62
C ALA A 294 -15.06 -22.49 -4.74
N ASP A 295 -14.96 -22.62 -3.41
CA ASP A 295 -15.11 -21.50 -2.48
C ASP A 295 -14.03 -20.41 -2.73
N MET A 296 -12.77 -20.84 -2.96
CA MET A 296 -11.68 -19.91 -3.27
C MET A 296 -11.99 -19.13 -4.56
N ALA A 297 -12.43 -19.81 -5.62
CA ALA A 297 -12.80 -19.18 -6.89
C ALA A 297 -13.93 -18.17 -6.72
N ALA A 298 -15.01 -18.54 -6.02
CA ALA A 298 -16.14 -17.66 -5.74
C ALA A 298 -15.74 -16.43 -4.93
N ALA A 299 -14.90 -16.60 -3.89
CA ALA A 299 -14.38 -15.50 -3.08
C ALA A 299 -13.53 -14.53 -3.90
N LEU A 300 -12.64 -15.03 -4.76
CA LEU A 300 -11.80 -14.20 -5.62
C LEU A 300 -12.63 -13.42 -6.64
N TRP A 301 -13.64 -14.03 -7.24
CA TRP A 301 -14.53 -13.35 -8.17
C TRP A 301 -15.33 -12.23 -7.49
N ALA A 302 -15.86 -12.49 -6.29
CA ALA A 302 -16.55 -11.48 -5.50
C ALA A 302 -15.62 -10.31 -5.11
N CYS A 303 -14.36 -10.61 -4.73
CA CYS A 303 -13.35 -9.59 -4.42
C CYS A 303 -13.04 -8.72 -5.64
N GLU A 304 -12.82 -9.32 -6.81
CA GLU A 304 -12.56 -8.60 -8.07
C GLU A 304 -13.72 -7.67 -8.43
N SER A 305 -14.96 -8.17 -8.38
CA SER A 305 -16.17 -7.38 -8.67
C SER A 305 -16.31 -6.19 -7.72
N MET A 306 -16.06 -6.40 -6.43
CA MET A 306 -16.14 -5.33 -5.43
C MET A 306 -15.05 -4.28 -5.61
N ILE A 307 -13.83 -4.69 -5.94
CA ILE A 307 -12.72 -3.78 -6.25
C ILE A 307 -13.06 -2.96 -7.49
N ALA A 308 -13.50 -3.60 -8.58
CA ALA A 308 -13.85 -2.93 -9.83
C ALA A 308 -14.96 -1.89 -9.63
N HIS A 309 -16.02 -2.26 -8.91
CA HIS A 309 -17.12 -1.34 -8.59
C HIS A 309 -16.64 -0.14 -7.74
N THR A 310 -15.87 -0.41 -6.67
CA THR A 310 -15.37 0.66 -5.80
C THR A 310 -14.40 1.59 -6.55
N ALA A 311 -13.57 1.03 -7.43
CA ALA A 311 -12.67 1.80 -8.27
C ALA A 311 -13.44 2.67 -9.29
N SER A 312 -14.54 2.17 -9.87
CA SER A 312 -15.41 2.95 -10.77
C SER A 312 -16.07 4.13 -10.03
N LEU A 313 -16.45 3.96 -8.75
CA LEU A 313 -16.92 5.07 -7.93
C LEU A 313 -15.83 6.12 -7.72
N ALA A 314 -14.58 5.69 -7.54
CA ALA A 314 -13.43 6.59 -7.42
C ALA A 314 -13.20 7.39 -8.71
N ASP A 315 -13.24 6.73 -9.86
CA ASP A 315 -13.10 7.38 -11.18
C ASP A 315 -14.24 8.39 -11.45
N ALA A 316 -15.43 8.12 -10.93
CA ALA A 316 -16.56 9.04 -10.98
C ALA A 316 -16.50 10.20 -9.96
N GLY A 317 -15.45 10.26 -9.12
CA GLY A 317 -15.30 11.30 -8.10
C GLY A 317 -16.25 11.21 -6.89
N ALA A 318 -16.84 10.02 -6.64
CA ALA A 318 -17.74 9.79 -5.53
C ALA A 318 -17.02 9.81 -4.15
N ASP A 319 -17.76 10.03 -3.08
CA ASP A 319 -17.23 9.84 -1.72
C ASP A 319 -16.93 8.36 -1.48
N LEU A 320 -15.67 8.04 -1.30
CA LEU A 320 -15.17 6.68 -1.14
C LEU A 320 -15.15 6.17 0.29
N ARG A 321 -15.45 7.01 1.27
CA ARG A 321 -15.20 6.67 2.69
C ARG A 321 -15.85 5.34 3.09
N MET A 322 -17.15 5.18 2.84
CA MET A 322 -17.87 3.94 3.14
C MET A 322 -17.50 2.82 2.18
N ALA A 323 -17.51 3.08 0.87
CA ALA A 323 -17.25 2.08 -0.16
C ALA A 323 -15.84 1.48 -0.04
N ALA A 324 -14.81 2.32 0.15
CA ALA A 324 -13.44 1.85 0.35
C ALA A 324 -13.26 1.06 1.65
N ALA A 325 -13.95 1.45 2.74
CA ALA A 325 -13.93 0.69 3.98
C ALA A 325 -14.60 -0.68 3.83
N ALA A 326 -15.75 -0.75 3.18
CA ALA A 326 -16.46 -2.00 2.89
C ALA A 326 -15.64 -2.93 1.97
N CYS A 327 -15.07 -2.37 0.90
CA CYS A 327 -14.20 -3.10 -0.02
C CYS A 327 -12.98 -3.68 0.72
N LYS A 328 -12.26 -2.85 1.48
CA LYS A 328 -11.08 -3.29 2.23
C LYS A 328 -11.42 -4.35 3.27
N LEU A 329 -12.50 -4.20 4.02
CA LEU A 329 -12.96 -5.18 4.99
C LEU A 329 -13.22 -6.52 4.30
N PHE A 330 -14.08 -6.54 3.27
CA PHE A 330 -14.46 -7.76 2.57
C PHE A 330 -13.26 -8.45 1.94
N VAL A 331 -12.45 -7.70 1.16
CA VAL A 331 -11.31 -8.26 0.42
C VAL A 331 -10.25 -8.80 1.36
N SER A 332 -9.92 -8.10 2.47
CA SER A 332 -8.91 -8.59 3.41
C SER A 332 -9.31 -9.88 4.12
N GLU A 333 -10.60 -10.03 4.47
CA GLU A 333 -11.11 -11.25 5.10
C GLU A 333 -11.16 -12.41 4.08
N ARG A 334 -11.73 -12.18 2.88
CA ARG A 334 -11.87 -13.24 1.86
C ARG A 334 -10.53 -13.70 1.28
N CYS A 335 -9.62 -12.78 0.97
CA CYS A 335 -8.29 -13.16 0.47
C CYS A 335 -7.47 -13.92 1.53
N PHE A 336 -7.62 -13.60 2.81
CA PHE A 336 -7.00 -14.36 3.88
C PHE A 336 -7.58 -15.79 3.97
N GLU A 337 -8.90 -15.95 3.85
CA GLU A 337 -9.53 -17.28 3.82
C GLU A 337 -9.09 -18.13 2.61
N VAL A 338 -8.85 -17.47 1.45
CA VAL A 338 -8.26 -18.14 0.28
C VAL A 338 -6.87 -18.66 0.59
N ALA A 339 -6.03 -17.86 1.25
CA ALA A 339 -4.68 -18.29 1.64
C ALA A 339 -4.70 -19.42 2.67
N ASP A 340 -5.63 -19.39 3.63
CA ASP A 340 -5.81 -20.44 4.63
C ASP A 340 -6.17 -21.79 3.96
N LYS A 341 -7.15 -21.78 3.04
CA LYS A 341 -7.51 -22.96 2.25
C LYS A 341 -6.36 -23.45 1.37
N ALA A 342 -5.54 -22.52 0.82
CA ALA A 342 -4.37 -22.89 0.04
C ALA A 342 -3.34 -23.64 0.88
N VAL A 343 -3.05 -23.16 2.10
CA VAL A 343 -2.18 -23.85 3.06
C VAL A 343 -2.74 -25.26 3.36
N GLN A 344 -4.06 -25.36 3.63
CA GLN A 344 -4.71 -26.64 3.92
C GLN A 344 -4.57 -27.63 2.75
N ILE A 345 -4.78 -27.19 1.50
CA ILE A 345 -4.67 -28.05 0.31
C ILE A 345 -3.23 -28.57 0.14
N HIS A 346 -2.22 -27.75 0.42
CA HIS A 346 -0.81 -28.13 0.31
C HIS A 346 -0.33 -29.03 1.48
N GLY A 347 -1.08 -29.09 2.59
CA GLY A 347 -0.71 -29.88 3.76
C GLY A 347 0.62 -29.46 4.34
N ASN A 348 1.48 -30.40 4.71
CA ASN A 348 2.75 -30.11 5.36
C ASN A 348 3.72 -29.22 4.51
N VAL A 349 3.63 -29.31 3.21
CA VAL A 349 4.38 -28.41 2.29
C VAL A 349 3.90 -26.97 2.45
N GLY A 350 2.58 -26.76 2.60
CA GLY A 350 1.97 -25.44 2.75
C GLY A 350 2.29 -24.72 4.06
N VAL A 351 2.71 -25.45 5.11
CA VAL A 351 3.14 -24.87 6.41
C VAL A 351 4.65 -24.77 6.54
N THR A 352 5.40 -25.25 5.53
CA THR A 352 6.86 -25.18 5.53
C THR A 352 7.31 -23.76 5.21
N ARG A 353 8.13 -23.16 6.07
CA ARG A 353 8.64 -21.81 5.90
C ARG A 353 9.40 -21.65 4.57
N GLY A 354 9.14 -20.53 3.91
CA GLY A 354 9.71 -20.23 2.59
C GLY A 354 8.90 -20.78 1.40
N HIS A 355 7.86 -21.58 1.65
CA HIS A 355 6.95 -21.98 0.58
C HIS A 355 6.06 -20.78 0.16
N PRO A 356 5.85 -20.51 -1.14
CA PRO A 356 5.09 -19.33 -1.61
C PRO A 356 3.69 -19.20 -1.00
N VAL A 357 2.99 -20.32 -0.76
CA VAL A 357 1.65 -20.31 -0.14
C VAL A 357 1.71 -19.92 1.32
N GLU A 358 2.71 -20.41 2.07
CA GLU A 358 2.94 -20.04 3.47
C GLU A 358 3.30 -18.54 3.59
N GLN A 359 4.17 -18.04 2.72
CA GLN A 359 4.50 -16.61 2.66
C GLN A 359 3.25 -15.76 2.35
N THR A 360 2.42 -16.21 1.40
CA THR A 360 1.17 -15.51 1.06
C THR A 360 0.20 -15.48 2.22
N PHE A 361 0.06 -16.56 2.98
CA PHE A 361 -0.77 -16.62 4.19
C PHE A 361 -0.33 -15.56 5.21
N ARG A 362 0.95 -15.47 5.51
CA ARG A 362 1.49 -14.48 6.45
C ARG A 362 1.30 -13.04 5.96
N LYS A 363 1.52 -12.76 4.68
CA LYS A 363 1.30 -11.45 4.08
C LYS A 363 -0.17 -11.03 4.15
N LEU A 364 -1.08 -11.90 3.75
CA LEU A 364 -2.51 -11.58 3.73
C LEU A 364 -3.09 -11.39 5.13
N ARG A 365 -2.54 -12.09 6.15
CA ARG A 365 -2.95 -11.87 7.54
C ARG A 365 -2.74 -10.43 8.01
N MET A 366 -1.69 -9.77 7.55
CA MET A 366 -1.36 -8.41 7.95
C MET A 366 -2.37 -7.39 7.44
N PHE A 367 -2.95 -7.60 6.27
CA PHE A 367 -3.89 -6.64 5.68
C PHE A 367 -5.18 -6.45 6.48
N ARG A 368 -5.51 -7.35 7.41
CA ARG A 368 -6.60 -7.16 8.37
C ARG A 368 -6.27 -6.09 9.45
N ILE A 369 -5.01 -5.64 9.51
CA ILE A 369 -4.49 -4.66 10.47
C ILE A 369 -4.09 -3.37 9.76
N LEU A 370 -3.35 -3.46 8.65
CA LEU A 370 -2.78 -2.32 7.94
C LEU A 370 -3.86 -1.36 7.40
N THR A 371 -3.55 -0.07 7.37
CA THR A 371 -4.40 1.01 6.82
C THR A 371 -5.80 1.07 7.46
N GLY A 372 -5.82 0.84 8.78
CA GLY A 372 -7.02 0.69 9.60
C GLY A 372 -7.48 -0.77 9.70
N THR A 373 -7.61 -1.24 10.92
CA THR A 373 -7.99 -2.63 11.22
C THR A 373 -9.38 -2.98 10.69
N SER A 374 -9.71 -4.29 10.64
CA SER A 374 -11.06 -4.76 10.28
C SER A 374 -12.14 -4.13 11.16
N GLU A 375 -11.83 -3.86 12.43
CA GLU A 375 -12.72 -3.19 13.39
C GLU A 375 -12.91 -1.71 13.03
N ILE A 376 -11.84 -1.00 12.66
CA ILE A 376 -11.92 0.40 12.20
C ILE A 376 -12.73 0.50 10.91
N GLN A 377 -12.60 -0.48 9.97
CA GLN A 377 -13.44 -0.50 8.78
C GLN A 377 -14.92 -0.67 9.16
N ARG A 378 -15.26 -1.60 10.08
CA ARG A 378 -16.62 -1.79 10.59
C ARG A 378 -17.16 -0.53 11.25
N ASN A 379 -16.37 0.15 12.08
CA ASN A 379 -16.77 1.43 12.69
C ASN A 379 -17.03 2.49 11.62
N THR A 380 -16.19 2.59 10.58
CA THR A 380 -16.38 3.54 9.48
C THR A 380 -17.68 3.27 8.72
N ILE A 381 -17.99 2.02 8.44
CA ILE A 381 -19.22 1.59 7.76
C ILE A 381 -20.43 1.88 8.65
N ALA A 382 -20.40 1.43 9.93
CA ALA A 382 -21.50 1.61 10.87
C ALA A 382 -21.84 3.08 11.05
N LYS A 383 -20.82 3.93 11.19
CA LYS A 383 -21.00 5.38 11.28
C LYS A 383 -21.70 5.95 10.04
N ALA A 384 -21.29 5.51 8.85
CA ALA A 384 -21.87 6.01 7.59
C ALA A 384 -23.33 5.60 7.39
N ILE A 385 -23.75 4.41 7.83
CA ILE A 385 -25.14 3.93 7.67
C ILE A 385 -26.08 4.39 8.79
N LEU A 386 -25.55 4.78 9.95
CA LEU A 386 -26.34 5.21 11.11
C LEU A 386 -26.49 6.74 11.20
N GLU A 387 -25.64 7.51 10.48
CA GLU A 387 -25.77 8.96 10.44
C GLU A 387 -26.96 9.36 9.57
N PRO A 388 -27.81 10.31 10.05
CA PRO A 388 -28.92 10.82 9.24
C PRO A 388 -28.42 11.44 7.93
N ALA A 389 -29.13 11.19 6.83
CA ALA A 389 -28.86 11.87 5.56
C ALA A 389 -29.05 13.39 5.75
N GLY A 390 -28.00 14.18 5.52
CA GLY A 390 -28.08 15.65 5.58
C GLY A 390 -27.36 16.33 6.74
N THR A 391 -26.72 15.61 7.65
CA THR A 391 -25.77 16.24 8.58
C THR A 391 -24.49 16.61 7.83
N GLU A 392 -24.39 17.84 7.34
CA GLU A 392 -23.10 18.43 6.94
C GLU A 392 -22.16 18.36 8.15
N ARG A 393 -21.02 17.71 7.98
CA ARG A 393 -19.98 17.68 8.99
C ARG A 393 -19.12 18.91 8.86
N GLU A 394 -19.13 19.72 9.85
CA GLU A 394 -17.95 20.52 10.16
C GLU A 394 -16.75 19.53 10.32
N ALA A 395 -15.71 19.74 9.51
CA ALA A 395 -14.57 18.86 9.28
C ALA A 395 -13.61 18.79 10.47
#